data_12c0f8f4b3ea1716d97b66387c997e55
#
_entry.id   12c0f8f4b3ea1716d97b66387c997e55
#
_cell.length_a   1.000
_cell.length_b   1.000
_cell.length_c   1.000
_cell.angle_alpha   90.00
_cell.angle_beta   90.00
_cell.angle_gamma   90.00
#
_symmetry.space_group_name_H-M   'P 1'
#
loop_
_entity.id
_entity.type
_entity.pdbx_description
1 polymer ?
#
loop_
_entity_poly.entity_id
_entity_poly.type
_entity_poly.pdbx_seq_one_letter_code
_entity_poly.pdbx_strand_id
1 'polypeptide(L)'
;MREQGRSVAVICLVIAMALWGSSFIALKLAFAELPPLWVIFGRMALGSLVFLLAWRWRGQMHYRAGDWKYLLGLAACEPCLYFLFEALALQHTSAAQAGMVTALLPLLVAVGAFIFLHERISRITLAGFLLALVGAIWLSLSGSADEHASNPLLGNFYELLAMLCATGYTLLLKHLSGRYSPFLLTAMVAFVGTLFFLPMALLSAPLPSSVSPMGLGAVAYLGIVVTVGAYGLYNFGVSRLPASQASGFTNLIPVFTLLFAILLLGESLNAVQMLAAALVFAGVLLSQWRGTQVLPVGVLD
;
A
#
# COMPACT_ATOMS: atom_id res chain seq x y z
N MET A 1 -21.63 18.78 10.51
CA MET A 1 -20.30 18.34 11.03
C MET A 1 -19.91 16.90 10.59
N ARG A 2 -20.81 15.88 10.65
CA ARG A 2 -20.45 14.49 10.22
C ARG A 2 -20.21 14.38 8.72
N GLU A 3 -20.98 15.04 7.86
CA GLU A 3 -20.81 14.98 6.39
C GLU A 3 -19.52 15.69 5.91
N GLN A 4 -19.19 16.85 6.48
CA GLN A 4 -17.95 17.54 6.15
C GLN A 4 -16.70 16.71 6.51
N GLY A 5 -16.70 16.02 7.65
CA GLY A 5 -15.60 15.15 8.04
C GLY A 5 -15.44 13.92 7.12
N ARG A 6 -16.56 13.41 6.56
CA ARG A 6 -16.55 12.31 5.59
C ARG A 6 -16.00 12.75 4.24
N SER A 7 -16.41 13.92 3.74
CA SER A 7 -15.91 14.45 2.47
C SER A 7 -14.40 14.71 2.51
N VAL A 8 -13.89 15.26 3.59
CA VAL A 8 -12.44 15.45 3.80
C VAL A 8 -11.70 14.11 3.79
N ALA A 9 -12.22 13.10 4.49
CA ALA A 9 -11.62 11.76 4.51
C ALA A 9 -11.55 11.14 3.10
N VAL A 10 -12.61 11.29 2.29
CA VAL A 10 -12.64 10.81 0.90
C VAL A 10 -11.59 11.52 0.04
N ILE A 11 -11.49 12.85 0.13
CA ILE A 11 -10.48 13.62 -0.61
C ILE A 11 -9.07 13.16 -0.20
N CYS A 12 -8.80 13.01 1.09
CA CYS A 12 -7.52 12.51 1.59
C CYS A 12 -7.19 11.13 1.02
N LEU A 13 -8.16 10.22 0.96
CA LEU A 13 -7.96 8.89 0.39
C LEU A 13 -7.65 8.94 -1.11
N VAL A 14 -8.37 9.74 -1.89
CA VAL A 14 -8.10 9.88 -3.33
C VAL A 14 -6.69 10.42 -3.58
N ILE A 15 -6.27 11.46 -2.84
CA ILE A 15 -4.92 12.01 -2.94
C ILE A 15 -3.88 10.95 -2.54
N ALA A 16 -4.12 10.21 -1.45
CA ALA A 16 -3.23 9.13 -1.03
C ALA A 16 -3.04 8.07 -2.12
N MET A 17 -4.11 7.70 -2.82
CA MET A 17 -4.06 6.72 -3.92
C MET A 17 -3.26 7.22 -5.12
N ALA A 18 -3.40 8.49 -5.48
CA ALA A 18 -2.58 9.09 -6.52
C ALA A 18 -1.09 9.11 -6.14
N LEU A 19 -0.78 9.46 -4.89
CA LEU A 19 0.59 9.45 -4.37
C LEU A 19 1.16 8.02 -4.32
N TRP A 20 0.38 7.03 -3.90
CA TRP A 20 0.81 5.62 -3.93
C TRP A 20 0.94 5.09 -5.36
N GLY A 21 0.04 5.43 -6.28
CA GLY A 21 0.19 5.08 -7.70
C GLY A 21 1.50 5.61 -8.29
N SER A 22 1.88 6.84 -7.97
CA SER A 22 3.14 7.44 -8.42
C SER A 22 4.38 6.88 -7.70
N SER A 23 4.24 6.29 -6.51
CA SER A 23 5.37 5.74 -5.76
C SER A 23 6.03 4.55 -6.47
N PHE A 24 5.28 3.74 -7.22
CA PHE A 24 5.83 2.66 -8.04
C PHE A 24 6.81 3.19 -9.08
N ILE A 25 6.49 4.32 -9.70
CA ILE A 25 7.36 4.98 -10.67
C ILE A 25 8.61 5.52 -9.98
N ALA A 26 8.43 6.22 -8.85
CA ALA A 26 9.56 6.76 -8.09
C ALA A 26 10.48 5.66 -7.57
N LEU A 27 9.95 4.50 -7.15
CA LEU A 27 10.75 3.33 -6.76
C LEU A 27 11.55 2.78 -7.95
N LYS A 28 10.94 2.61 -9.12
CA LYS A 28 11.65 2.16 -10.33
C LYS A 28 12.79 3.11 -10.69
N LEU A 29 12.54 4.41 -10.68
CA LEU A 29 13.58 5.43 -10.94
C LEU A 29 14.70 5.38 -9.90
N ALA A 30 14.39 5.25 -8.63
CA ALA A 30 15.39 5.17 -7.57
C ALA A 30 16.18 3.85 -7.65
N PHE A 31 15.55 2.71 -7.94
CA PHE A 31 16.19 1.40 -8.04
C PHE A 31 17.12 1.28 -9.27
N ALA A 32 16.91 2.10 -10.30
CA ALA A 32 17.82 2.16 -11.43
C ALA A 32 19.22 2.71 -11.07
N GLU A 33 19.33 3.47 -9.97
CA GLU A 33 20.57 4.13 -9.57
C GLU A 33 21.08 3.68 -8.19
N LEU A 34 20.17 3.22 -7.31
CA LEU A 34 20.48 2.90 -5.92
C LEU A 34 20.05 1.46 -5.59
N PRO A 35 20.81 0.75 -4.76
CA PRO A 35 20.36 -0.55 -4.24
C PRO A 35 19.03 -0.40 -3.51
N PRO A 36 18.05 -1.31 -3.75
CA PRO A 36 16.69 -1.17 -3.21
C PRO A 36 16.60 -0.96 -1.70
N LEU A 37 17.43 -1.65 -0.92
CA LEU A 37 17.43 -1.50 0.54
C LEU A 37 17.88 -0.11 1.00
N TRP A 38 18.79 0.53 0.26
CA TRP A 38 19.18 1.93 0.53
C TRP A 38 18.07 2.93 0.19
N VAL A 39 17.32 2.66 -0.88
CA VAL A 39 16.13 3.48 -1.23
C VAL A 39 15.07 3.38 -0.13
N ILE A 40 14.76 2.16 0.34
CA ILE A 40 13.77 1.97 1.40
C ILE A 40 14.25 2.59 2.71
N PHE A 41 15.50 2.37 3.10
CA PHE A 41 16.08 3.04 4.28
C PHE A 41 15.99 4.55 4.15
N GLY A 42 16.41 5.13 3.02
CA GLY A 42 16.42 6.57 2.76
C GLY A 42 15.02 7.19 2.86
N ARG A 43 13.99 6.55 2.27
CA ARG A 43 12.61 7.02 2.39
C ARG A 43 12.09 6.97 3.83
N MET A 44 12.43 5.92 4.60
CA MET A 44 12.03 5.80 5.99
C MET A 44 12.76 6.81 6.88
N ALA A 45 14.06 7.01 6.67
CA ALA A 45 14.87 7.97 7.42
C ALA A 45 14.41 9.42 7.18
N LEU A 46 14.12 9.80 5.94
CA LEU A 46 13.58 11.13 5.62
C LEU A 46 12.19 11.32 6.22
N GLY A 47 11.30 10.32 6.14
CA GLY A 47 10.01 10.36 6.80
C GLY A 47 10.15 10.52 8.31
N SER A 48 11.06 9.76 8.93
CA SER A 48 11.37 9.85 10.36
C SER A 48 11.84 11.25 10.77
N LEU A 49 12.72 11.83 9.98
CA LEU A 49 13.21 13.20 10.23
C LEU A 49 12.05 14.22 10.21
N VAL A 50 11.16 14.12 9.22
CA VAL A 50 9.97 15.00 9.15
C VAL A 50 9.08 14.81 10.38
N PHE A 51 8.83 13.56 10.82
CA PHE A 51 8.02 13.29 12.01
C PHE A 51 8.71 13.76 13.30
N LEU A 52 10.03 13.68 13.40
CA LEU A 52 10.78 14.25 14.54
C LEU A 52 10.65 15.76 14.60
N LEU A 53 10.80 16.46 13.48
CA LEU A 53 10.62 17.92 13.40
C LEU A 53 9.17 18.34 13.71
N ALA A 54 8.21 17.50 13.32
CA ALA A 54 6.79 17.71 13.52
C ALA A 54 6.26 17.09 14.83
N TRP A 55 7.12 16.61 15.74
CA TRP A 55 6.72 15.82 16.91
C TRP A 55 5.73 16.51 17.84
N ARG A 56 5.74 17.83 17.88
CA ARG A 56 4.77 18.62 18.64
C ARG A 56 3.31 18.39 18.24
N TRP A 57 3.07 17.88 17.02
CA TRP A 57 1.73 17.61 16.50
C TRP A 57 1.31 16.13 16.60
N ARG A 58 2.04 15.33 17.40
CA ARG A 58 1.82 13.88 17.51
C ARG A 58 0.40 13.44 17.91
N GLY A 59 -0.40 14.36 18.46
CA GLY A 59 -1.75 14.08 18.88
C GLY A 59 -1.83 13.17 20.11
N GLN A 60 -2.98 12.54 20.31
CA GLN A 60 -3.25 11.70 21.49
C GLN A 60 -2.70 10.29 21.35
N MET A 61 -2.28 9.73 22.49
CA MET A 61 -1.84 8.36 22.64
C MET A 61 -2.44 7.78 23.93
N HIS A 62 -3.34 6.80 23.80
CA HIS A 62 -3.96 6.13 24.93
C HIS A 62 -3.55 4.64 24.94
N TYR A 63 -2.35 4.37 25.46
CA TYR A 63 -1.84 3.01 25.55
C TYR A 63 -2.68 2.16 26.50
N ARG A 64 -3.02 0.94 26.09
CA ARG A 64 -3.60 -0.11 26.93
C ARG A 64 -2.63 -1.29 27.05
N ALA A 65 -2.65 -1.96 28.17
CA ALA A 65 -1.84 -3.17 28.37
C ALA A 65 -2.14 -4.20 27.26
N GLY A 66 -1.08 -4.66 26.58
CA GLY A 66 -1.21 -5.58 25.44
C GLY A 66 -1.20 -4.92 24.06
N ASP A 67 -1.34 -3.60 23.95
CA ASP A 67 -1.27 -2.89 22.65
C ASP A 67 0.07 -3.09 21.92
N TRP A 68 1.14 -3.38 22.66
CA TRP A 68 2.44 -3.66 22.06
C TRP A 68 2.43 -4.79 21.04
N LYS A 69 1.54 -5.82 21.23
CA LYS A 69 1.38 -6.93 20.27
C LYS A 69 0.82 -6.45 18.94
N TYR A 70 -0.20 -5.58 19.00
CA TYR A 70 -0.83 -5.00 17.81
C TYR A 70 0.10 -3.99 17.11
N LEU A 71 0.84 -3.19 17.88
CA LEU A 71 1.84 -2.26 17.35
C LEU A 71 3.00 -3.01 16.69
N LEU A 72 3.49 -4.10 17.32
CA LEU A 72 4.52 -4.96 16.74
C LEU A 72 4.01 -5.63 15.44
N GLY A 73 2.80 -6.19 15.47
CA GLY A 73 2.17 -6.78 14.27
C GLY A 73 1.99 -5.77 13.14
N LEU A 74 1.54 -4.54 13.48
CA LEU A 74 1.40 -3.45 12.51
C LEU A 74 2.76 -3.10 11.89
N ALA A 75 3.81 -2.95 12.70
CA ALA A 75 5.16 -2.65 12.23
C ALA A 75 5.78 -3.81 11.42
N ALA A 76 5.52 -5.05 11.80
CA ALA A 76 5.99 -6.22 11.05
C ALA A 76 5.30 -6.31 9.68
N CYS A 77 3.97 -6.11 9.64
CA CYS A 77 3.24 -6.06 8.39
C CYS A 77 3.76 -4.91 7.51
N GLU A 78 3.81 -3.71 8.07
CA GLU A 78 4.28 -2.52 7.38
C GLU A 78 4.95 -1.58 8.40
N PRO A 79 6.22 -1.24 8.23
CA PRO A 79 6.99 -1.20 6.98
C PRO A 79 7.81 -2.47 6.67
N CYS A 80 8.03 -3.38 7.61
CA CYS A 80 9.10 -4.38 7.49
C CYS A 80 8.88 -5.33 6.30
N LEU A 81 7.83 -6.15 6.35
CA LEU A 81 7.59 -7.17 5.34
C LEU A 81 7.04 -6.59 4.03
N TYR A 82 6.13 -5.63 4.12
CA TYR A 82 5.55 -5.01 2.92
C TYR A 82 6.64 -4.43 2.01
N PHE A 83 7.48 -3.53 2.50
CA PHE A 83 8.50 -2.90 1.66
C PHE A 83 9.59 -3.85 1.19
N LEU A 84 9.84 -4.93 1.95
CA LEU A 84 10.74 -5.97 1.49
C LEU A 84 10.15 -6.68 0.26
N PHE A 85 8.88 -7.09 0.33
CA PHE A 85 8.21 -7.76 -0.78
C PHE A 85 7.95 -6.83 -1.97
N GLU A 86 7.56 -5.58 -1.73
CA GLU A 86 7.40 -4.56 -2.78
C GLU A 86 8.72 -4.32 -3.53
N ALA A 87 9.85 -4.23 -2.80
CA ALA A 87 11.15 -4.07 -3.43
C ALA A 87 11.56 -5.29 -4.27
N LEU A 88 11.29 -6.51 -3.77
CA LEU A 88 11.53 -7.73 -4.53
C LEU A 88 10.60 -7.82 -5.75
N ALA A 89 9.35 -7.41 -5.61
CA ALA A 89 8.40 -7.36 -6.72
C ALA A 89 8.92 -6.48 -7.85
N LEU A 90 9.27 -5.23 -7.56
CA LEU A 90 9.69 -4.25 -8.55
C LEU A 90 11.07 -4.54 -9.20
N GLN A 91 11.85 -5.46 -8.65
CA GLN A 91 13.05 -5.98 -9.30
C GLN A 91 12.72 -7.00 -10.40
N HIS A 92 11.52 -7.60 -10.37
CA HIS A 92 11.15 -8.70 -11.25
C HIS A 92 9.94 -8.40 -12.15
N THR A 93 9.10 -7.42 -11.80
CA THR A 93 7.93 -7.02 -12.57
C THR A 93 7.92 -5.52 -12.90
N SER A 94 7.08 -5.11 -13.86
CA SER A 94 6.91 -3.70 -14.19
C SER A 94 6.10 -2.95 -13.13
N ALA A 95 6.23 -1.61 -13.09
CA ALA A 95 5.45 -0.77 -12.20
C ALA A 95 3.94 -0.90 -12.50
N ALA A 96 3.57 -0.99 -13.78
CA ALA A 96 2.19 -1.18 -14.20
C ALA A 96 1.61 -2.50 -13.67
N GLN A 97 2.34 -3.62 -13.80
CA GLN A 97 1.86 -4.93 -13.31
C GLN A 97 1.77 -4.98 -11.79
N ALA A 98 2.80 -4.51 -11.07
CA ALA A 98 2.77 -4.41 -9.60
C ALA A 98 1.56 -3.57 -9.15
N GLY A 99 1.37 -2.39 -9.73
CA GLY A 99 0.24 -1.53 -9.44
C GLY A 99 -1.11 -2.19 -9.67
N MET A 100 -1.26 -3.06 -10.69
CA MET A 100 -2.51 -3.79 -10.91
C MET A 100 -2.77 -4.87 -9.88
N VAL A 101 -1.73 -5.53 -9.35
CA VAL A 101 -1.88 -6.51 -8.27
C VAL A 101 -2.41 -5.84 -6.99
N THR A 102 -2.14 -4.55 -6.78
CA THR A 102 -2.70 -3.81 -5.63
C THR A 102 -4.23 -3.77 -5.61
N ALA A 103 -4.90 -3.96 -6.76
CA ALA A 103 -6.36 -4.07 -6.82
C ALA A 103 -6.93 -5.24 -6.00
N LEU A 104 -6.10 -6.22 -5.63
CA LEU A 104 -6.50 -7.32 -4.75
C LEU A 104 -6.63 -6.89 -3.28
N LEU A 105 -6.03 -5.77 -2.88
CA LEU A 105 -6.00 -5.33 -1.47
C LEU A 105 -7.41 -5.21 -0.84
N PRO A 106 -8.41 -4.55 -1.45
CA PRO A 106 -9.75 -4.48 -0.86
C PRO A 106 -10.41 -5.84 -0.66
N LEU A 107 -10.10 -6.80 -1.53
CA LEU A 107 -10.56 -8.16 -1.44
C LEU A 107 -9.99 -8.86 -0.21
N LEU A 108 -8.66 -8.78 -0.08
CA LEU A 108 -7.93 -9.37 1.04
C LEU A 108 -8.37 -8.73 2.37
N VAL A 109 -8.57 -7.41 2.39
CA VAL A 109 -9.10 -6.70 3.57
C VAL A 109 -10.51 -7.17 3.91
N ALA A 110 -11.40 -7.37 2.92
CA ALA A 110 -12.74 -7.85 3.19
C ALA A 110 -12.75 -9.30 3.72
N VAL A 111 -11.89 -10.18 3.18
CA VAL A 111 -11.70 -11.54 3.70
C VAL A 111 -11.14 -11.49 5.13
N GLY A 112 -10.14 -10.65 5.38
CA GLY A 112 -9.59 -10.45 6.73
C GLY A 112 -10.64 -9.90 7.71
N ALA A 113 -11.46 -8.95 7.28
CA ALA A 113 -12.55 -8.42 8.09
C ALA A 113 -13.62 -9.47 8.38
N PHE A 114 -13.92 -10.36 7.44
CA PHE A 114 -14.81 -11.51 7.67
C PHE A 114 -14.24 -12.44 8.74
N ILE A 115 -12.96 -12.78 8.66
CA ILE A 115 -12.32 -13.74 9.59
C ILE A 115 -12.13 -13.13 10.98
N PHE A 116 -11.62 -11.89 11.08
CA PHE A 116 -11.20 -11.28 12.34
C PHE A 116 -12.26 -10.36 12.97
N LEU A 117 -13.09 -9.73 12.13
CA LEU A 117 -14.15 -8.81 12.57
C LEU A 117 -15.54 -9.41 12.45
N HIS A 118 -15.66 -10.69 12.00
CA HIS A 118 -16.90 -11.40 11.76
C HIS A 118 -17.90 -10.66 10.83
N GLU A 119 -17.37 -9.84 9.90
CA GLU A 119 -18.17 -9.17 8.87
C GLU A 119 -18.69 -10.20 7.85
N ARG A 120 -19.94 -10.07 7.41
CA ARG A 120 -20.53 -11.02 6.43
C ARG A 120 -20.12 -10.64 5.01
N ILE A 121 -19.57 -11.61 4.26
CA ILE A 121 -19.30 -11.45 2.83
C ILE A 121 -20.54 -11.86 2.02
N SER A 122 -20.96 -10.98 1.12
CA SER A 122 -22.08 -11.29 0.21
C SER A 122 -21.64 -12.23 -0.91
N ARG A 123 -22.61 -12.96 -1.52
CA ARG A 123 -22.29 -13.81 -2.69
C ARG A 123 -21.78 -13.00 -3.87
N ILE A 124 -22.22 -11.76 -4.04
CA ILE A 124 -21.77 -10.84 -5.09
C ILE A 124 -20.31 -10.44 -4.83
N THR A 125 -19.99 -10.12 -3.59
CA THR A 125 -18.61 -9.84 -3.17
C THR A 125 -17.70 -11.03 -3.45
N LEU A 126 -18.13 -12.26 -3.10
CA LEU A 126 -17.36 -13.47 -3.40
C LEU A 126 -17.18 -13.70 -4.91
N ALA A 127 -18.22 -13.49 -5.72
CA ALA A 127 -18.12 -13.60 -7.18
C ALA A 127 -17.14 -12.56 -7.75
N GLY A 128 -17.18 -11.32 -7.26
CA GLY A 128 -16.21 -10.28 -7.61
C GLY A 128 -14.77 -10.68 -7.23
N PHE A 129 -14.58 -11.33 -6.10
CA PHE A 129 -13.30 -11.85 -5.66
C PHE A 129 -12.73 -12.90 -6.63
N LEU A 130 -13.53 -13.89 -6.97
CA LEU A 130 -13.12 -14.93 -7.90
C LEU A 130 -12.77 -14.35 -9.27
N LEU A 131 -13.57 -13.39 -9.74
CA LEU A 131 -13.31 -12.72 -11.02
C LEU A 131 -11.99 -11.92 -11.00
N ALA A 132 -11.74 -11.14 -9.93
CA ALA A 132 -10.50 -10.40 -9.77
C ALA A 132 -9.28 -11.31 -9.64
N LEU A 133 -9.41 -12.43 -8.90
CA LEU A 133 -8.35 -13.42 -8.76
C LEU A 133 -8.00 -14.07 -10.11
N VAL A 134 -9.00 -14.45 -10.91
CA VAL A 134 -8.78 -14.99 -12.27
C VAL A 134 -8.07 -13.96 -13.14
N GLY A 135 -8.49 -12.69 -13.09
CA GLY A 135 -7.82 -11.59 -13.81
C GLY A 135 -6.36 -11.40 -13.38
N ALA A 136 -6.07 -11.43 -12.07
CA ALA A 136 -4.71 -11.29 -11.55
C ALA A 136 -3.80 -12.46 -11.94
N ILE A 137 -4.31 -13.69 -11.89
CA ILE A 137 -3.58 -14.89 -12.37
C ILE A 137 -3.30 -14.77 -13.86
N TRP A 138 -4.31 -14.41 -14.65
CA TRP A 138 -4.15 -14.25 -16.10
C TRP A 138 -3.15 -13.14 -16.45
N LEU A 139 -3.21 -11.99 -15.77
CA LEU A 139 -2.24 -10.90 -15.92
C LEU A 139 -0.81 -11.41 -15.64
N SER A 140 -0.63 -12.14 -14.55
CA SER A 140 0.68 -12.67 -14.15
C SER A 140 1.23 -13.71 -15.16
N LEU A 141 0.37 -14.56 -15.71
CA LEU A 141 0.76 -15.57 -16.70
C LEU A 141 0.96 -14.98 -18.10
N SER A 142 0.34 -13.85 -18.43
CA SER A 142 0.50 -13.18 -19.72
C SER A 142 1.68 -12.21 -19.77
N GLY A 143 2.36 -11.99 -18.65
CA GLY A 143 3.60 -11.20 -18.59
C GLY A 143 4.73 -11.97 -19.25
N SER A 144 5.37 -11.38 -20.27
CA SER A 144 6.62 -11.85 -20.85
C SER A 144 7.79 -11.08 -20.19
N ALA A 145 8.93 -11.77 -20.05
CA ALA A 145 10.15 -11.10 -19.60
C ALA A 145 10.60 -10.08 -20.65
N ASP A 146 10.85 -8.87 -20.21
CA ASP A 146 11.37 -7.76 -21.01
C ASP A 146 12.34 -6.89 -20.16
N GLU A 147 12.75 -5.75 -20.70
CA GLU A 147 13.67 -4.83 -20.01
C GLU A 147 13.08 -4.22 -18.72
N HIS A 148 11.73 -4.17 -18.59
CA HIS A 148 11.04 -3.62 -17.42
C HIS A 148 10.61 -4.70 -16.42
N ALA A 149 10.59 -5.99 -16.85
CA ALA A 149 10.08 -7.11 -16.07
C ALA A 149 10.83 -8.41 -16.38
N SER A 150 11.88 -8.69 -15.61
CA SER A 150 12.74 -9.88 -15.81
C SER A 150 12.03 -11.20 -15.51
N ASN A 151 11.11 -11.22 -14.56
CA ASN A 151 10.30 -12.39 -14.19
C ASN A 151 8.95 -11.95 -13.60
N PRO A 152 7.97 -11.59 -14.46
CA PRO A 152 6.70 -11.03 -14.03
C PRO A 152 5.93 -11.90 -13.05
N LEU A 153 5.97 -13.22 -13.23
CA LEU A 153 5.26 -14.16 -12.35
C LEU A 153 5.80 -14.09 -10.92
N LEU A 154 7.11 -14.11 -10.75
CA LEU A 154 7.77 -14.02 -9.45
C LEU A 154 7.54 -12.63 -8.84
N GLY A 155 7.65 -11.56 -9.62
CA GLY A 155 7.42 -10.20 -9.17
C GLY A 155 5.99 -10.00 -8.69
N ASN A 156 4.99 -10.45 -9.46
CA ASN A 156 3.58 -10.36 -9.08
C ASN A 156 3.24 -11.22 -7.87
N PHE A 157 3.95 -12.36 -7.67
CA PHE A 157 3.83 -13.15 -6.45
C PHE A 157 4.35 -12.40 -5.22
N TYR A 158 5.51 -11.73 -5.31
CA TYR A 158 6.01 -10.89 -4.22
C TYR A 158 5.06 -9.71 -3.94
N GLU A 159 4.48 -9.11 -4.97
CA GLU A 159 3.48 -8.04 -4.78
C GLU A 159 2.22 -8.55 -4.08
N LEU A 160 1.77 -9.78 -4.37
CA LEU A 160 0.67 -10.41 -3.64
C LEU A 160 1.02 -10.60 -2.15
N LEU A 161 2.25 -10.99 -1.81
CA LEU A 161 2.71 -11.07 -0.42
C LEU A 161 2.72 -9.70 0.25
N ALA A 162 3.13 -8.64 -0.48
CA ALA A 162 3.03 -7.26 0.00
C ALA A 162 1.57 -6.89 0.29
N MET A 163 0.62 -7.25 -0.57
CA MET A 163 -0.81 -7.00 -0.35
C MET A 163 -1.38 -7.74 0.87
N LEU A 164 -0.91 -8.94 1.16
CA LEU A 164 -1.26 -9.66 2.41
C LEU A 164 -0.74 -8.89 3.64
N CYS A 165 0.47 -8.36 3.57
CA CYS A 165 1.02 -7.50 4.63
C CYS A 165 0.21 -6.20 4.78
N ALA A 166 -0.11 -5.52 3.68
CA ALA A 166 -0.94 -4.32 3.69
C ALA A 166 -2.35 -4.57 4.25
N THR A 167 -2.88 -5.78 4.04
CA THR A 167 -4.14 -6.22 4.66
C THR A 167 -4.02 -6.27 6.17
N GLY A 168 -2.99 -6.94 6.69
CA GLY A 168 -2.70 -7.01 8.12
C GLY A 168 -2.51 -5.60 8.72
N TYR A 169 -1.75 -4.75 8.05
CA TYR A 169 -1.57 -3.35 8.43
C TYR A 169 -2.90 -2.61 8.53
N THR A 170 -3.75 -2.67 7.49
CA THR A 170 -5.03 -1.95 7.45
C THR A 170 -5.97 -2.38 8.58
N LEU A 171 -6.06 -3.68 8.87
CA LEU A 171 -6.91 -4.21 9.95
C LEU A 171 -6.39 -3.78 11.33
N LEU A 172 -5.07 -3.89 11.56
CA LEU A 172 -4.44 -3.47 12.82
C LEU A 172 -4.48 -1.95 12.99
N LEU A 173 -4.27 -1.19 11.91
CA LEU A 173 -4.44 0.25 11.90
C LEU A 173 -5.85 0.66 12.33
N LYS A 174 -6.88 0.00 11.78
CA LYS A 174 -8.27 0.27 12.15
C LYS A 174 -8.51 -0.04 13.63
N HIS A 175 -8.02 -1.16 14.12
CA HIS A 175 -8.13 -1.53 15.52
C HIS A 175 -7.48 -0.49 16.47
N LEU A 176 -6.32 0.04 16.08
CA LEU A 176 -5.54 1.01 16.89
C LEU A 176 -6.03 2.45 16.73
N SER A 177 -6.69 2.81 15.63
CA SER A 177 -7.05 4.20 15.29
C SER A 177 -7.97 4.90 16.30
N GLY A 178 -8.68 4.14 17.14
CA GLY A 178 -9.49 4.69 18.24
C GLY A 178 -8.67 5.18 19.45
N ARG A 179 -7.40 4.78 19.55
CA ARG A 179 -6.52 5.07 20.70
C ARG A 179 -5.27 5.84 20.34
N TYR A 180 -4.84 5.76 19.10
CA TYR A 180 -3.63 6.40 18.59
C TYR A 180 -3.98 7.34 17.44
N SER A 181 -3.34 8.51 17.41
CA SER A 181 -3.54 9.44 16.31
C SER A 181 -2.96 8.87 14.99
N PRO A 182 -3.51 9.22 13.82
CA PRO A 182 -2.93 8.86 12.53
C PRO A 182 -1.46 9.28 12.40
N PHE A 183 -1.11 10.45 12.93
CA PHE A 183 0.26 10.94 12.97
C PHE A 183 1.20 9.96 13.69
N LEU A 184 0.83 9.49 14.90
CA LEU A 184 1.66 8.58 15.68
C LEU A 184 1.85 7.23 15.00
N LEU A 185 0.78 6.66 14.41
CA LEU A 185 0.85 5.39 13.71
C LEU A 185 1.73 5.51 12.46
N THR A 186 1.62 6.61 11.71
CA THR A 186 2.49 6.84 10.54
C THR A 186 3.95 7.09 10.96
N ALA A 187 4.18 7.88 12.01
CA ALA A 187 5.53 8.12 12.54
C ALA A 187 6.19 6.82 13.00
N MET A 188 5.43 5.94 13.66
CA MET A 188 5.93 4.62 14.09
C MET A 188 6.39 3.77 12.89
N VAL A 189 5.61 3.75 11.81
CA VAL A 189 6.00 3.07 10.56
C VAL A 189 7.34 3.60 10.05
N ALA A 190 7.51 4.93 10.00
CA ALA A 190 8.77 5.53 9.55
C ALA A 190 9.95 5.17 10.47
N PHE A 191 9.79 5.31 11.80
CA PHE A 191 10.85 5.02 12.77
C PHE A 191 11.25 3.55 12.76
N VAL A 192 10.28 2.64 12.81
CA VAL A 192 10.56 1.19 12.78
C VAL A 192 11.20 0.81 11.45
N GLY A 193 10.70 1.36 10.33
CA GLY A 193 11.30 1.13 9.02
C GLY A 193 12.75 1.60 8.95
N THR A 194 13.05 2.79 9.49
CA THR A 194 14.44 3.29 9.56
C THR A 194 15.35 2.34 10.33
N LEU A 195 14.91 1.89 11.51
CA LEU A 195 15.71 0.99 12.35
C LEU A 195 15.84 -0.42 11.73
N PHE A 196 14.80 -0.91 11.07
CA PHE A 196 14.80 -2.23 10.46
C PHE A 196 15.65 -2.28 9.19
N PHE A 197 15.52 -1.28 8.30
CA PHE A 197 16.22 -1.28 7.01
C PHE A 197 17.65 -0.76 7.10
N LEU A 198 18.05 -0.02 8.12
CA LEU A 198 19.43 0.44 8.28
C LEU A 198 20.44 -0.72 8.25
N PRO A 199 20.36 -1.73 9.14
CA PRO A 199 21.32 -2.84 9.12
C PRO A 199 21.26 -3.63 7.80
N MET A 200 20.08 -3.81 7.22
CA MET A 200 19.93 -4.49 5.93
C MET A 200 20.58 -3.71 4.78
N ALA A 201 20.45 -2.38 4.76
CA ALA A 201 21.08 -1.53 3.78
C ALA A 201 22.62 -1.57 3.91
N LEU A 202 23.13 -1.50 5.15
CA LEU A 202 24.59 -1.56 5.42
C LEU A 202 25.20 -2.90 5.01
N LEU A 203 24.45 -4.00 5.11
CA LEU A 203 24.89 -5.35 4.72
C LEU A 203 24.62 -5.65 3.23
N SER A 204 23.94 -4.78 2.51
CA SER A 204 23.66 -4.92 1.08
C SER A 204 24.81 -4.41 0.22
N ALA A 205 24.55 -4.23 -1.09
CA ALA A 205 25.50 -3.63 -2.00
C ALA A 205 25.91 -2.22 -1.55
N PRO A 206 27.19 -1.83 -1.72
CA PRO A 206 27.65 -0.49 -1.36
C PRO A 206 26.91 0.58 -2.17
N LEU A 207 26.82 1.78 -1.60
CA LEU A 207 26.31 2.93 -2.34
C LEU A 207 27.21 3.26 -3.53
N PRO A 208 26.66 3.63 -4.69
CA PRO A 208 27.42 4.10 -5.83
C PRO A 208 28.14 5.41 -5.48
N SER A 209 29.27 5.66 -6.15
CA SER A 209 30.08 6.87 -5.93
C SER A 209 29.37 8.17 -6.33
N SER A 210 28.37 8.08 -7.20
CA SER A 210 27.55 9.21 -7.64
C SER A 210 26.12 8.74 -7.86
N VAL A 211 25.16 9.60 -7.51
CA VAL A 211 23.72 9.41 -7.73
C VAL A 211 23.21 10.67 -8.40
N SER A 212 22.38 10.53 -9.41
CA SER A 212 21.84 11.69 -10.12
C SER A 212 20.87 12.50 -9.23
N PRO A 213 20.62 13.77 -9.55
CA PRO A 213 19.56 14.55 -8.90
C PRO A 213 18.18 13.89 -9.02
N MET A 214 17.95 13.11 -10.08
CA MET A 214 16.69 12.36 -10.28
C MET A 214 16.55 11.24 -9.24
N GLY A 215 17.58 10.41 -9.05
CA GLY A 215 17.59 9.34 -8.06
C GLY A 215 17.42 9.87 -6.64
N LEU A 216 18.15 10.92 -6.26
CA LEU A 216 18.02 11.59 -4.97
C LEU A 216 16.61 12.21 -4.80
N GLY A 217 16.10 12.85 -5.85
CA GLY A 217 14.76 13.44 -5.87
C GLY A 217 13.66 12.37 -5.69
N ALA A 218 13.82 11.20 -6.31
CA ALA A 218 12.90 10.08 -6.15
C ALA A 218 12.87 9.58 -4.69
N VAL A 219 14.04 9.42 -4.04
CA VAL A 219 14.11 9.03 -2.63
C VAL A 219 13.49 10.10 -1.72
N ALA A 220 13.76 11.38 -1.98
CA ALA A 220 13.17 12.50 -1.22
C ALA A 220 11.64 12.54 -1.38
N TYR A 221 11.14 12.35 -2.59
CA TYR A 221 9.71 12.24 -2.88
C TYR A 221 9.07 11.08 -2.13
N LEU A 222 9.67 9.89 -2.18
CA LEU A 222 9.20 8.71 -1.46
C LEU A 222 9.18 8.92 0.06
N GLY A 223 10.19 9.58 0.62
CA GLY A 223 10.29 9.82 2.07
C GLY A 223 9.33 10.89 2.56
N ILE A 224 9.27 12.03 1.89
CA ILE A 224 8.52 13.20 2.36
C ILE A 224 7.07 13.16 1.87
N VAL A 225 6.87 13.00 0.55
CA VAL A 225 5.52 13.10 -0.03
C VAL A 225 4.74 11.80 0.16
N VAL A 226 5.37 10.65 -0.11
CA VAL A 226 4.68 9.36 -0.03
C VAL A 226 4.63 8.87 1.42
N THR A 227 5.76 8.73 2.13
CA THR A 227 5.78 8.17 3.48
C THR A 227 5.08 9.07 4.50
N VAL A 228 5.27 10.37 4.45
CA VAL A 228 4.56 11.28 5.37
C VAL A 228 3.18 11.65 4.83
N GLY A 229 3.09 12.06 3.57
CA GLY A 229 1.86 12.56 2.98
C GLY A 229 0.84 11.45 2.72
N ALA A 230 1.16 10.49 1.84
CA ALA A 230 0.19 9.47 1.44
C ALA A 230 -0.25 8.59 2.62
N TYR A 231 0.70 8.09 3.43
CA TYR A 231 0.35 7.30 4.62
C TYR A 231 -0.40 8.12 5.67
N GLY A 232 -0.02 9.38 5.89
CA GLY A 232 -0.74 10.27 6.80
C GLY A 232 -2.19 10.49 6.36
N LEU A 233 -2.42 10.74 5.08
CA LEU A 233 -3.75 10.93 4.49
C LEU A 233 -4.57 9.64 4.53
N TYR A 234 -3.97 8.49 4.20
CA TYR A 234 -4.64 7.19 4.28
C TYR A 234 -5.04 6.84 5.71
N ASN A 235 -4.11 6.95 6.66
CA ASN A 235 -4.37 6.65 8.07
C ASN A 235 -5.45 7.58 8.66
N PHE A 236 -5.47 8.86 8.23
CA PHE A 236 -6.56 9.76 8.55
C PHE A 236 -7.89 9.26 7.98
N GLY A 237 -7.93 8.83 6.72
CA GLY A 237 -9.13 8.27 6.08
C GLY A 237 -9.64 7.03 6.80
N VAL A 238 -8.77 6.05 7.08
CA VAL A 238 -9.10 4.81 7.80
C VAL A 238 -9.61 5.10 9.22
N SER A 239 -9.08 6.12 9.90
CA SER A 239 -9.58 6.50 11.23
C SER A 239 -11.01 7.02 11.20
N ARG A 240 -11.49 7.56 10.07
CA ARG A 240 -12.81 8.19 9.92
C ARG A 240 -13.85 7.32 9.22
N LEU A 241 -13.42 6.35 8.41
CA LEU A 241 -14.28 5.45 7.65
C LEU A 241 -14.11 4.00 8.10
N PRO A 242 -15.09 3.09 7.83
CA PRO A 242 -14.88 1.66 7.97
C PRO A 242 -13.68 1.18 7.13
N ALA A 243 -12.96 0.15 7.61
CA ALA A 243 -11.77 -0.35 6.93
C ALA A 243 -12.07 -0.82 5.50
N SER A 244 -13.19 -1.53 5.30
CA SER A 244 -13.67 -1.99 4.00
C SER A 244 -14.00 -0.84 3.04
N GLN A 245 -14.51 0.30 3.52
CA GLN A 245 -14.76 1.47 2.69
C GLN A 245 -13.47 2.20 2.35
N ALA A 246 -12.57 2.38 3.32
CA ALA A 246 -11.29 3.06 3.10
C ALA A 246 -10.40 2.26 2.14
N SER A 247 -10.31 0.92 2.31
CA SER A 247 -9.57 0.05 1.40
C SER A 247 -10.17 0.02 -0.01
N GLY A 248 -11.46 0.27 -0.17
CA GLY A 248 -12.08 0.39 -1.49
C GLY A 248 -11.46 1.47 -2.39
N PHE A 249 -10.92 2.54 -1.81
CA PHE A 249 -10.23 3.58 -2.56
C PHE A 249 -8.90 3.09 -3.15
N THR A 250 -8.28 2.04 -2.60
CA THR A 250 -7.02 1.51 -3.15
C THR A 250 -7.16 0.99 -4.59
N ASN A 251 -8.39 0.73 -5.05
CA ASN A 251 -8.66 0.44 -6.46
C ASN A 251 -8.32 1.59 -7.43
N LEU A 252 -8.10 2.80 -6.93
CA LEU A 252 -7.59 3.91 -7.73
C LEU A 252 -6.06 3.82 -7.94
N ILE A 253 -5.33 3.07 -7.09
CA ILE A 253 -3.87 2.92 -7.22
C ILE A 253 -3.51 2.40 -8.61
N PRO A 254 -4.04 1.24 -9.09
CA PRO A 254 -3.68 0.74 -10.40
C PRO A 254 -4.00 1.70 -11.54
N VAL A 255 -5.07 2.50 -11.42
CA VAL A 255 -5.40 3.52 -12.42
C VAL A 255 -4.31 4.57 -12.50
N PHE A 256 -3.91 5.14 -11.35
CA PHE A 256 -2.85 6.13 -11.28
C PHE A 256 -1.49 5.54 -11.66
N THR A 257 -1.17 4.31 -11.18
CA THR A 257 0.10 3.65 -11.51
C THR A 257 0.23 3.43 -13.01
N LEU A 258 -0.82 2.88 -13.65
CA LEU A 258 -0.81 2.65 -15.10
C LEU A 258 -0.64 3.96 -15.87
N LEU A 259 -1.38 5.00 -15.48
CA LEU A 259 -1.27 6.32 -16.09
C LEU A 259 0.17 6.86 -16.01
N PHE A 260 0.77 6.83 -14.81
CA PHE A 260 2.13 7.32 -14.61
C PHE A 260 3.19 6.41 -15.25
N ALA A 261 3.01 5.08 -15.24
CA ALA A 261 3.93 4.14 -15.89
C ALA A 261 4.00 4.38 -17.41
N ILE A 262 2.86 4.58 -18.06
CA ILE A 262 2.79 4.92 -19.50
C ILE A 262 3.45 6.28 -19.75
N LEU A 263 3.10 7.30 -18.97
CA LEU A 263 3.54 8.68 -19.24
C LEU A 263 5.02 8.93 -18.88
N LEU A 264 5.54 8.29 -17.85
CA LEU A 264 6.85 8.61 -17.28
C LEU A 264 7.91 7.54 -17.54
N LEU A 265 7.53 6.26 -17.64
CA LEU A 265 8.46 5.15 -17.90
C LEU A 265 8.36 4.60 -19.33
N GLY A 266 7.35 5.01 -20.11
CA GLY A 266 7.08 4.44 -21.43
C GLY A 266 6.64 2.98 -21.40
N GLU A 267 6.21 2.46 -20.23
CA GLU A 267 5.69 1.10 -20.11
C GLU A 267 4.42 0.95 -20.96
N SER A 268 4.22 -0.22 -21.53
CA SER A 268 3.00 -0.53 -22.29
C SER A 268 2.46 -1.90 -21.88
N LEU A 269 1.15 -2.04 -21.92
CA LEU A 269 0.49 -3.31 -21.77
C LEU A 269 0.08 -3.82 -23.13
N ASN A 270 0.31 -5.10 -23.41
CA ASN A 270 -0.25 -5.73 -24.58
C ASN A 270 -1.77 -5.95 -24.42
N ALA A 271 -2.45 -6.30 -25.51
CA ALA A 271 -3.92 -6.46 -25.51
C ALA A 271 -4.39 -7.52 -24.51
N VAL A 272 -3.63 -8.58 -24.31
CA VAL A 272 -3.95 -9.67 -23.35
C VAL A 272 -3.84 -9.16 -21.92
N GLN A 273 -2.78 -8.42 -21.59
CA GLN A 273 -2.60 -7.80 -20.30
C GLN A 273 -3.67 -6.75 -20.00
N MET A 274 -4.09 -5.96 -21.02
CA MET A 274 -5.19 -5.01 -20.85
C MET A 274 -6.52 -5.70 -20.56
N LEU A 275 -6.81 -6.82 -21.23
CA LEU A 275 -8.02 -7.61 -20.95
C LEU A 275 -7.98 -8.23 -19.54
N ALA A 276 -6.84 -8.77 -19.13
CA ALA A 276 -6.65 -9.32 -17.79
C ALA A 276 -6.82 -8.23 -16.72
N ALA A 277 -6.24 -7.04 -16.93
CA ALA A 277 -6.41 -5.89 -16.07
C ALA A 277 -7.89 -5.44 -15.98
N ALA A 278 -8.58 -5.35 -17.12
CA ALA A 278 -10.00 -5.03 -17.14
C ALA A 278 -10.84 -6.05 -16.34
N LEU A 279 -10.47 -7.34 -16.38
CA LEU A 279 -11.11 -8.38 -15.59
C LEU A 279 -10.88 -8.19 -14.08
N VAL A 280 -9.65 -7.82 -13.66
CA VAL A 280 -9.37 -7.45 -12.27
C VAL A 280 -10.27 -6.31 -11.83
N PHE A 281 -10.31 -5.22 -12.61
CA PHE A 281 -11.15 -4.05 -12.28
C PHE A 281 -12.64 -4.40 -12.22
N ALA A 282 -13.15 -5.17 -13.19
CA ALA A 282 -14.55 -5.61 -13.20
C ALA A 282 -14.89 -6.44 -11.96
N GLY A 283 -13.99 -7.35 -11.56
CA GLY A 283 -14.16 -8.15 -10.35
C GLY A 283 -14.19 -7.31 -9.08
N VAL A 284 -13.29 -6.34 -8.98
CA VAL A 284 -13.26 -5.41 -7.85
C VAL A 284 -14.53 -4.55 -7.79
N LEU A 285 -14.94 -3.94 -8.90
CA LEU A 285 -16.17 -3.16 -8.97
C LEU A 285 -17.39 -4.00 -8.60
N LEU A 286 -17.46 -5.23 -9.11
CA LEU A 286 -18.53 -6.17 -8.77
C LEU A 286 -18.55 -6.49 -7.28
N SER A 287 -17.39 -6.70 -6.66
CA SER A 287 -17.29 -7.00 -5.23
C SER A 287 -17.82 -5.86 -4.33
N GLN A 288 -17.77 -4.63 -4.82
CA GLN A 288 -18.19 -3.43 -4.09
C GLN A 288 -19.60 -2.95 -4.47
N TRP A 289 -20.21 -3.51 -5.51
CA TRP A 289 -21.49 -3.05 -6.08
C TRP A 289 -22.66 -2.99 -5.08
N ARG A 290 -22.66 -3.87 -4.07
CA ARG A 290 -23.59 -3.78 -2.94
C ARG A 290 -22.74 -3.80 -1.67
N GLY A 291 -22.30 -2.61 -1.28
CA GLY A 291 -21.42 -2.41 -0.15
C GLY A 291 -21.79 -3.31 1.02
N THR A 292 -20.79 -3.85 1.65
CA THR A 292 -20.88 -4.59 2.93
C THR A 292 -21.89 -3.85 3.82
N GLN A 293 -23.09 -4.39 3.97
CA GLN A 293 -23.99 -3.92 5.00
C GLN A 293 -23.32 -4.32 6.31
N VAL A 294 -22.57 -3.38 6.88
CA VAL A 294 -22.14 -3.48 8.27
C VAL A 294 -23.43 -3.41 9.08
N LEU A 295 -24.03 -4.55 9.36
CA LEU A 295 -25.04 -4.61 10.39
C LEU A 295 -24.32 -4.23 11.69
N PRO A 296 -24.83 -3.26 12.47
CA PRO A 296 -24.25 -2.96 13.76
C PRO A 296 -24.22 -4.28 14.52
N VAL A 297 -23.06 -4.61 15.05
CA VAL A 297 -22.89 -5.72 15.99
C VAL A 297 -23.88 -5.41 17.11
N GLY A 298 -24.95 -6.21 17.19
CA GLY A 298 -25.89 -6.13 18.30
C GLY A 298 -25.07 -6.30 19.56
N VAL A 299 -25.19 -5.33 20.44
CA VAL A 299 -24.80 -5.45 21.83
C VAL A 299 -25.53 -6.70 22.33
N LEU A 300 -24.77 -7.79 22.46
CA LEU A 300 -25.19 -8.89 23.29
C LEU A 300 -24.81 -8.48 24.71
N ASP A 301 -25.84 -8.17 25.47
CA ASP A 301 -25.81 -7.97 26.92
C ASP A 301 -25.17 -9.18 27.63
#